data_cdb67aafa0c316233ae95436884f79eb
#
_entry.id   cdb67aafa0c316233ae95436884f79eb
#
_cell.length_a   1.000
_cell.length_b   1.000
_cell.length_c   1.000
_cell.angle_alpha   90.00
_cell.angle_beta   90.00
_cell.angle_gamma   90.00
#
_symmetry.space_group_name_H-M   'P 1'
#
loop_
_entity.id
_entity.type
_entity.pdbx_description
1 polymer ?
#
loop_
_entity_poly.entity_id
_entity_poly.type
_entity_poly.pdbx_seq_one_letter_code
_entity_poly.pdbx_strand_id
1 'polypeptide(L)'
;MLSLAAPAHAELRISDLAVYLNDHEVTVHVVLLGAVPHGLHESITSGIPAHVRFTVELWQYIRLWPDQLLTTRTIERSLAYNVVTKEFKVASLKGESRPVYASRELRDAARVLSEVRSVKMSPATALDPAAVIYVRVHAEAALNGENTFVARMAGTAEQTTRQSDYRTLERVR
;
A
#
# COMPACT_ATOMS: atom_id res chain seq x y z
N MET A 1 12.51 38.34 14.76
CA MET A 1 12.71 36.88 14.80
C MET A 1 11.87 36.26 13.71
N LEU A 2 12.49 35.89 12.58
CA LEU A 2 11.80 35.14 11.52
C LEU A 2 11.77 33.64 11.93
N SER A 3 10.59 33.15 12.22
CA SER A 3 10.35 31.70 12.37
C SER A 3 10.43 31.05 10.98
N LEU A 4 11.50 30.35 10.71
CA LEU A 4 11.60 29.44 9.57
C LEU A 4 10.65 28.28 9.84
N ALA A 5 9.44 28.33 9.24
CA ALA A 5 8.57 27.18 9.16
C ALA A 5 9.31 26.10 8.35
N ALA A 6 9.71 25.01 8.97
CA ALA A 6 10.21 23.84 8.28
C ALA A 6 9.12 23.36 7.30
N PRO A 7 9.47 22.98 6.05
CA PRO A 7 8.51 22.42 5.13
C PRO A 7 7.90 21.17 5.79
N ALA A 8 6.59 21.17 5.97
CA ALA A 8 5.86 20.00 6.42
C ALA A 8 5.99 18.94 5.32
N HIS A 9 6.97 18.06 5.42
CA HIS A 9 6.97 16.85 4.62
C HIS A 9 5.70 16.08 4.97
N ALA A 10 4.87 15.83 3.98
CA ALA A 10 3.71 14.97 4.16
C ALA A 10 4.23 13.58 4.51
N GLU A 11 4.14 13.22 5.78
CA GLU A 11 4.58 11.93 6.31
C GLU A 11 3.81 10.80 5.63
N LEU A 12 4.52 9.74 5.25
CA LEU A 12 3.92 8.53 4.69
C LEU A 12 3.02 7.89 5.75
N ARG A 13 1.73 7.71 5.43
CA ARG A 13 0.78 7.09 6.34
C ARG A 13 -0.32 6.33 5.62
N ILE A 14 -0.76 5.23 6.20
CA ILE A 14 -1.97 4.52 5.77
C ILE A 14 -3.17 5.27 6.36
N SER A 15 -3.91 5.99 5.51
CA SER A 15 -5.06 6.80 5.92
C SER A 15 -6.31 5.97 6.09
N ASP A 16 -6.47 4.93 5.26
CA ASP A 16 -7.61 4.02 5.33
C ASP A 16 -7.15 2.57 5.20
N LEU A 17 -7.76 1.70 6.01
CA LEU A 17 -7.58 0.26 6.00
C LEU A 17 -8.93 -0.38 6.30
N ALA A 18 -9.60 -0.87 5.27
CA ALA A 18 -10.88 -1.54 5.38
C ALA A 18 -10.74 -3.04 5.08
N VAL A 19 -11.32 -3.86 5.95
CA VAL A 19 -11.38 -5.31 5.81
C VAL A 19 -12.82 -5.72 5.56
N TYR A 20 -13.05 -6.36 4.42
CA TYR A 20 -14.37 -6.85 4.02
C TYR A 20 -14.42 -8.37 4.15
N LEU A 21 -15.42 -8.83 4.89
CA LEU A 21 -15.73 -10.23 5.08
C LEU A 21 -17.03 -10.52 4.34
N ASN A 22 -16.97 -11.36 3.34
CA ASN A 22 -18.15 -11.86 2.67
C ASN A 22 -18.19 -13.40 2.72
N ASP A 23 -19.24 -14.00 2.21
CA ASP A 23 -19.44 -15.46 2.25
C ASP A 23 -18.38 -16.24 1.46
N HIS A 24 -17.59 -15.57 0.65
CA HIS A 24 -16.66 -16.20 -0.28
C HIS A 24 -15.19 -15.93 0.06
N GLU A 25 -14.86 -14.70 0.47
CA GLU A 25 -13.46 -14.32 0.68
C GLU A 25 -13.28 -13.13 1.64
N VAL A 26 -12.08 -13.06 2.20
CA VAL A 26 -11.59 -11.89 2.92
C VAL A 26 -10.87 -11.00 1.93
N THR A 27 -11.32 -9.75 1.79
CA THR A 27 -10.68 -8.74 0.94
C THR A 27 -10.29 -7.51 1.73
N VAL A 28 -9.23 -6.84 1.28
CA VAL A 28 -8.66 -5.66 1.96
C VAL A 28 -8.58 -4.50 0.99
N HIS A 29 -8.92 -3.32 1.47
CA HIS A 29 -8.73 -2.05 0.80
C HIS A 29 -7.77 -1.20 1.62
N VAL A 30 -6.78 -0.59 0.95
CA VAL A 30 -5.75 0.24 1.59
C VAL A 30 -5.60 1.55 0.83
N VAL A 31 -5.58 2.66 1.56
CA VAL A 31 -5.24 3.99 1.03
C VAL A 31 -4.00 4.52 1.75
N LEU A 32 -2.99 4.85 0.97
CA LEU A 32 -1.73 5.42 1.44
C LEU A 32 -1.67 6.92 1.09
N LEU A 33 -1.29 7.74 2.03
CA LEU A 33 -1.01 9.16 1.82
C LEU A 33 0.49 9.43 1.94
N GLY A 34 0.96 10.42 1.21
CA GLY A 34 2.36 10.85 1.28
C GLY A 34 3.32 10.02 0.42
N ALA A 35 2.84 9.08 -0.40
CA ALA A 35 3.70 8.28 -1.29
C ALA A 35 4.41 9.11 -2.37
N VAL A 36 3.78 10.20 -2.82
CA VAL A 36 4.35 11.19 -3.74
C VAL A 36 4.24 12.57 -3.10
N PRO A 37 5.22 13.01 -2.30
CA PRO A 37 5.25 14.34 -1.72
C PRO A 37 5.21 15.44 -2.80
N HIS A 38 4.63 16.59 -2.47
CA HIS A 38 4.44 17.69 -3.42
C HIS A 38 5.73 18.19 -4.10
N GLY A 39 6.89 18.07 -3.44
CA GLY A 39 8.19 18.48 -3.99
C GLY A 39 8.79 17.53 -5.03
N LEU A 40 8.16 16.36 -5.29
CA LEU A 40 8.73 15.33 -6.17
C LEU A 40 8.27 15.41 -7.63
N HIS A 41 7.42 16.36 -7.98
CA HIS A 41 6.94 16.51 -9.35
C HIS A 41 8.09 16.67 -10.35
N GLU A 42 9.07 17.52 -10.06
CA GLU A 42 10.22 17.75 -10.92
C GLU A 42 11.10 16.49 -11.05
N SER A 43 11.30 15.76 -9.96
CA SER A 43 12.07 14.52 -9.97
C SER A 43 11.42 13.46 -10.86
N ILE A 44 10.10 13.28 -10.75
CA ILE A 44 9.38 12.31 -11.57
C ILE A 44 9.38 12.72 -13.04
N THR A 45 9.16 14.01 -13.35
CA THR A 45 9.18 14.51 -14.73
C THR A 45 10.56 14.48 -15.36
N SER A 46 11.64 14.53 -14.56
CA SER A 46 13.03 14.34 -15.01
C SER A 46 13.41 12.87 -15.24
N GLY A 47 12.48 11.93 -14.97
CA GLY A 47 12.66 10.51 -15.26
C GLY A 47 12.96 9.63 -14.05
N ILE A 48 12.90 10.17 -12.83
CA ILE A 48 13.08 9.39 -11.60
C ILE A 48 11.73 8.72 -11.23
N PRO A 49 11.59 7.39 -11.29
CA PRO A 49 10.34 6.73 -10.97
C PRO A 49 10.10 6.73 -9.46
N ALA A 50 8.82 6.78 -9.07
CA ALA A 50 8.39 6.51 -7.71
C ALA A 50 7.89 5.07 -7.60
N HIS A 51 8.16 4.42 -6.47
CA HIS A 51 7.75 3.04 -6.18
C HIS A 51 7.00 2.97 -4.87
N VAL A 52 5.98 2.13 -4.86
CA VAL A 52 5.23 1.79 -3.64
C VAL A 52 5.11 0.29 -3.54
N ARG A 53 5.37 -0.23 -2.34
CA ARG A 53 5.14 -1.63 -1.97
C ARG A 53 4.17 -1.70 -0.81
N PHE A 54 3.16 -2.54 -0.96
CA PHE A 54 2.26 -2.93 0.12
C PHE A 54 2.51 -4.39 0.47
N THR A 55 2.72 -4.67 1.73
CA THR A 55 2.72 -6.03 2.28
C THR A 55 1.50 -6.14 3.18
N VAL A 56 0.51 -6.91 2.74
CA VAL A 56 -0.75 -7.13 3.45
C VAL A 56 -0.72 -8.51 4.08
N GLU A 57 -0.85 -8.57 5.39
CA GLU A 57 -0.79 -9.79 6.18
C GLU A 57 -2.14 -10.05 6.85
N LEU A 58 -2.64 -11.26 6.74
CA LEU A 58 -3.81 -11.74 7.46
C LEU A 58 -3.34 -12.59 8.64
N TRP A 59 -3.73 -12.19 9.84
CA TRP A 59 -3.35 -12.83 11.08
C TRP A 59 -4.57 -13.39 11.80
N GLN A 60 -4.36 -14.50 12.52
CA GLN A 60 -5.31 -15.04 13.47
C GLN A 60 -4.83 -14.75 14.89
N TYR A 61 -5.67 -14.11 15.69
CA TYR A 61 -5.45 -13.93 17.10
C TYR A 61 -5.65 -15.24 17.86
N ILE A 62 -4.69 -15.61 18.69
CA ILE A 62 -4.74 -16.82 19.53
C ILE A 62 -4.56 -16.42 20.98
N ARG A 63 -5.61 -16.63 21.78
CA ARG A 63 -5.54 -16.34 23.22
C ARG A 63 -4.43 -17.15 23.89
N LEU A 64 -3.55 -16.47 24.64
CA LEU A 64 -2.43 -17.04 25.42
C LEU A 64 -1.27 -17.63 24.59
N TRP A 65 -1.28 -17.49 23.26
CA TRP A 65 -0.21 -17.90 22.36
C TRP A 65 0.14 -16.78 21.39
N PRO A 66 1.31 -16.83 20.74
CA PRO A 66 1.61 -15.91 19.67
C PRO A 66 0.57 -16.01 18.54
N ASP A 67 0.22 -14.86 17.96
CA ASP A 67 -0.69 -14.80 16.83
C ASP A 67 -0.10 -15.56 15.63
N GLN A 68 -0.98 -16.15 14.82
CA GLN A 68 -0.59 -16.94 13.67
C GLN A 68 -0.78 -16.14 12.37
N LEU A 69 0.28 -16.05 11.59
CA LEU A 69 0.20 -15.53 10.21
C LEU A 69 -0.47 -16.57 9.31
N LEU A 70 -1.59 -16.18 8.70
CA LEU A 70 -2.35 -17.07 7.80
C LEU A 70 -1.94 -16.87 6.34
N THR A 71 -1.79 -15.62 5.91
CA THR A 71 -1.52 -15.29 4.50
C THR A 71 -0.80 -13.95 4.41
N THR A 72 0.10 -13.86 3.43
CA THR A 72 0.76 -12.61 3.04
C THR A 72 0.53 -12.33 1.55
N ARG A 73 0.22 -11.09 1.20
CA ARG A 73 0.15 -10.58 -0.17
C ARG A 73 1.05 -9.37 -0.31
N THR A 74 1.88 -9.38 -1.35
CA THR A 74 2.74 -8.24 -1.67
C THR A 74 2.31 -7.65 -3.00
N ILE A 75 2.09 -6.34 -3.03
CA ILE A 75 1.71 -5.58 -4.22
C ILE A 75 2.75 -4.49 -4.41
N GLU A 76 3.34 -4.43 -5.60
CA GLU A 76 4.32 -3.43 -5.96
C GLU A 76 3.88 -2.69 -7.21
N ARG A 77 3.99 -1.37 -7.17
CA ARG A 77 3.67 -0.47 -8.28
C ARG A 77 4.76 0.55 -8.48
N SER A 78 4.92 0.97 -9.73
CA SER A 78 5.81 2.09 -10.09
C SER A 78 5.02 3.18 -10.80
N LEU A 79 5.44 4.41 -10.58
CA LEU A 79 4.98 5.61 -11.27
C LEU A 79 6.16 6.23 -12.01
N ALA A 80 6.06 6.34 -13.32
CA ALA A 80 7.07 6.97 -14.17
C ALA A 80 6.43 7.98 -15.14
N TYR A 81 7.20 8.98 -15.55
CA TYR A 81 6.78 9.95 -16.56
C TYR A 81 7.32 9.58 -17.93
N ASN A 82 6.44 9.53 -18.92
CA ASN A 82 6.81 9.33 -20.32
C ASN A 82 6.95 10.69 -21.02
N VAL A 83 8.18 11.06 -21.36
CA VAL A 83 8.48 12.36 -21.97
C VAL A 83 7.92 12.51 -23.39
N VAL A 84 7.69 11.40 -24.08
CA VAL A 84 7.17 11.40 -25.48
C VAL A 84 5.66 11.65 -25.48
N THR A 85 4.91 10.90 -24.66
CA THR A 85 3.45 11.03 -24.55
C THR A 85 3.02 12.12 -23.59
N LYS A 86 3.95 12.62 -22.78
CA LYS A 86 3.73 13.59 -21.67
C LYS A 86 2.69 13.09 -20.67
N GLU A 87 2.78 11.82 -20.34
CA GLU A 87 1.86 11.13 -19.43
C GLU A 87 2.61 10.49 -18.26
N PHE A 88 1.98 10.52 -17.10
CA PHE A 88 2.37 9.71 -15.94
C PHE A 88 1.77 8.32 -16.10
N LYS A 89 2.60 7.29 -15.96
CA LYS A 89 2.20 5.88 -16.11
C LYS A 89 2.40 5.14 -14.80
N VAL A 90 1.35 4.47 -14.34
CA VAL A 90 1.41 3.57 -13.20
C VAL A 90 1.35 2.14 -13.68
N ALA A 91 2.40 1.38 -13.41
CA ALA A 91 2.52 -0.03 -13.75
C ALA A 91 2.49 -0.90 -12.49
N SER A 92 1.82 -2.03 -12.58
CA SER A 92 1.92 -3.09 -11.58
C SER A 92 3.17 -3.91 -11.83
N LEU A 93 4.03 -4.03 -10.82
CA LEU A 93 5.27 -4.80 -10.91
C LEU A 93 5.10 -6.18 -10.31
N LYS A 94 4.26 -6.31 -9.27
CA LYS A 94 4.05 -7.57 -8.54
C LYS A 94 2.69 -7.61 -7.85
N GLY A 95 2.14 -8.82 -7.74
CA GLY A 95 1.01 -9.15 -6.87
C GLY A 95 -0.37 -8.86 -7.43
N GLU A 96 -0.47 -8.19 -8.56
CA GLU A 96 -1.74 -7.95 -9.25
C GLU A 96 -1.55 -7.95 -10.78
N SER A 97 -2.61 -8.33 -11.48
CA SER A 97 -2.67 -8.23 -12.93
C SER A 97 -3.63 -7.10 -13.29
N ARG A 98 -3.07 -5.94 -13.62
CA ARG A 98 -3.84 -4.80 -14.11
C ARG A 98 -3.11 -4.11 -15.25
N PRO A 99 -3.84 -3.52 -16.21
CA PRO A 99 -3.21 -2.76 -17.28
C PRO A 99 -2.52 -1.50 -16.72
N VAL A 100 -1.54 -1.02 -17.47
CA VAL A 100 -0.87 0.25 -17.15
C VAL A 100 -1.91 1.36 -17.18
N TYR A 101 -1.96 2.12 -16.10
CA TYR A 101 -2.78 3.34 -16.02
C TYR A 101 -1.95 4.53 -16.53
N ALA A 102 -2.53 5.36 -17.36
CA ALA A 102 -1.88 6.57 -17.87
C ALA A 102 -2.76 7.79 -17.61
N SER A 103 -2.15 8.89 -17.19
CA SER A 103 -2.81 10.19 -16.98
C SER A 103 -1.83 11.32 -17.24
N ARG A 104 -2.35 12.46 -17.69
CA ARG A 104 -1.57 13.70 -17.78
C ARG A 104 -1.45 14.42 -16.44
N GLU A 105 -2.27 14.04 -15.47
CA GLU A 105 -2.31 14.63 -14.14
C GLU A 105 -1.55 13.74 -13.15
N LEU A 106 -0.48 14.28 -12.54
CA LEU A 106 0.29 13.57 -11.51
C LEU A 106 -0.60 13.16 -10.33
N ARG A 107 -1.55 14.00 -9.94
CA ARG A 107 -2.46 13.71 -8.83
C ARG A 107 -3.27 12.45 -9.05
N ASP A 108 -3.78 12.23 -10.25
CA ASP A 108 -4.55 11.04 -10.58
C ASP A 108 -3.68 9.79 -10.62
N ALA A 109 -2.48 9.89 -11.19
CA ALA A 109 -1.52 8.82 -11.19
C ALA A 109 -1.03 8.47 -9.77
N ALA A 110 -0.77 9.48 -8.93
CA ALA A 110 -0.39 9.28 -7.53
C ALA A 110 -1.50 8.58 -6.72
N ARG A 111 -2.77 8.91 -6.97
CA ARG A 111 -3.90 8.20 -6.36
C ARG A 111 -3.93 6.74 -6.76
N VAL A 112 -3.75 6.44 -8.05
CA VAL A 112 -3.72 5.04 -8.52
C VAL A 112 -2.51 4.29 -7.96
N LEU A 113 -1.36 4.94 -7.80
CA LEU A 113 -0.18 4.36 -7.14
C LEU A 113 -0.46 3.96 -5.69
N SER A 114 -1.22 4.81 -4.98
CA SER A 114 -1.35 4.80 -3.52
C SER A 114 -2.60 4.06 -3.00
N GLU A 115 -3.53 3.68 -3.87
CA GLU A 115 -4.77 3.02 -3.48
C GLU A 115 -4.85 1.60 -4.02
N VAL A 116 -4.93 0.63 -3.12
CA VAL A 116 -5.10 -0.78 -3.46
C VAL A 116 -6.48 -1.24 -3.03
N ARG A 117 -7.26 -1.76 -3.97
CA ARG A 117 -8.65 -2.21 -3.74
C ARG A 117 -8.78 -3.70 -3.92
N SER A 118 -9.63 -4.31 -3.09
CA SER A 118 -10.06 -5.71 -3.22
C SER A 118 -8.90 -6.72 -3.27
N VAL A 119 -7.89 -6.51 -2.40
CA VAL A 119 -6.82 -7.49 -2.24
C VAL A 119 -7.40 -8.75 -1.65
N LYS A 120 -7.39 -9.83 -2.41
CA LYS A 120 -7.90 -11.14 -1.97
C LYS A 120 -6.90 -11.80 -1.03
N MET A 121 -7.29 -12.00 0.21
CA MET A 121 -6.42 -12.57 1.24
C MET A 121 -6.64 -14.08 1.38
N SER A 122 -7.86 -14.50 1.63
CA SER A 122 -8.19 -15.92 1.87
C SER A 122 -9.64 -16.20 1.49
N PRO A 123 -9.93 -17.40 0.93
CA PRO A 123 -11.31 -17.87 0.85
C PRO A 123 -11.90 -18.00 2.25
N ALA A 124 -13.14 -17.59 2.44
CA ALA A 124 -13.82 -17.70 3.75
C ALA A 124 -13.93 -19.16 4.23
N THR A 125 -14.00 -20.11 3.27
CA THR A 125 -14.04 -21.56 3.56
C THR A 125 -12.74 -22.12 4.12
N ALA A 126 -11.61 -21.42 3.94
CA ALA A 126 -10.32 -21.84 4.47
C ALA A 126 -10.08 -21.35 5.92
N LEU A 127 -11.00 -20.57 6.47
CA LEU A 127 -10.90 -19.98 7.80
C LEU A 127 -11.89 -20.67 8.75
N ASP A 128 -11.46 -20.84 10.01
CA ASP A 128 -12.38 -21.28 11.06
C ASP A 128 -13.43 -20.18 11.30
N PRO A 129 -14.74 -20.49 11.26
CA PRO A 129 -15.80 -19.51 11.53
C PRO A 129 -15.69 -18.82 12.90
N ALA A 130 -15.10 -19.49 13.89
CA ALA A 130 -14.87 -18.94 15.23
C ALA A 130 -13.55 -18.17 15.36
N ALA A 131 -12.72 -18.14 14.30
CA ALA A 131 -11.44 -17.46 14.33
C ALA A 131 -11.62 -15.94 14.48
N VAL A 132 -10.82 -15.35 15.35
CA VAL A 132 -10.64 -13.90 15.44
C VAL A 132 -9.46 -13.53 14.55
N ILE A 133 -9.71 -12.73 13.53
CA ILE A 133 -8.71 -12.32 12.56
C ILE A 133 -8.49 -10.81 12.58
N TYR A 134 -7.34 -10.39 12.11
CA TYR A 134 -7.02 -9.00 11.83
C TYR A 134 -6.05 -8.90 10.64
N VAL A 135 -5.97 -7.72 10.05
CA VAL A 135 -5.07 -7.42 8.94
C VAL A 135 -4.01 -6.44 9.41
N ARG A 136 -2.77 -6.71 9.08
CA ARG A 136 -1.65 -5.78 9.23
C ARG A 136 -1.12 -5.40 7.85
N VAL A 137 -0.92 -4.11 7.62
CA VAL A 137 -0.37 -3.60 6.37
C VAL A 137 0.90 -2.84 6.65
N HIS A 138 1.96 -3.22 5.95
CA HIS A 138 3.19 -2.46 5.85
C HIS A 138 3.21 -1.80 4.47
N ALA A 139 3.44 -0.51 4.41
CA ALA A 139 3.60 0.22 3.18
C ALA A 139 4.97 0.92 3.14
N GLU A 140 5.62 0.84 2.00
CA GLU A 140 6.91 1.46 1.73
C GLU A 140 6.79 2.31 0.47
N ALA A 141 7.37 3.51 0.49
CA ALA A 141 7.48 4.38 -0.67
C ALA A 141 8.94 4.81 -0.85
N ALA A 142 9.44 4.73 -2.07
CA ALA A 142 10.80 5.12 -2.43
C ALA A 142 10.82 5.80 -3.79
N LEU A 143 11.71 6.78 -3.93
CA LEU A 143 12.18 7.26 -5.22
C LEU A 143 13.37 6.41 -5.67
N ASN A 144 13.57 6.26 -6.98
CA ASN A 144 14.60 5.41 -7.55
C ASN A 144 14.44 3.95 -7.08
N GLY A 145 13.52 3.25 -7.68
CA GLY A 145 13.13 1.91 -7.33
C GLY A 145 14.10 0.79 -7.60
N GLU A 146 15.38 1.06 -7.63
CA GLU A 146 16.36 0.02 -7.58
C GLU A 146 16.44 -0.50 -6.16
N ASN A 147 15.68 -1.57 -5.90
CA ASN A 147 15.77 -2.34 -4.68
C ASN A 147 15.35 -1.57 -3.42
N THR A 148 14.06 -1.65 -3.05
CA THR A 148 13.54 -1.09 -1.79
C THR A 148 14.38 -1.49 -0.57
N PHE A 149 15.09 -2.63 -0.64
CA PHE A 149 16.03 -3.06 0.38
C PHE A 149 17.24 -2.10 0.48
N VAL A 150 17.85 -1.71 -0.65
CA VAL A 150 18.97 -0.77 -0.66
C VAL A 150 18.53 0.62 -0.27
N ALA A 151 17.37 1.08 -0.76
CA ALA A 151 16.77 2.36 -0.36
C ALA A 151 16.45 2.39 1.14
N ARG A 152 16.01 1.26 1.71
CA ARG A 152 15.77 1.13 3.15
C ARG A 152 17.06 1.23 3.95
N MET A 153 18.13 0.55 3.53
CA MET A 153 19.44 0.64 4.17
C MET A 153 20.06 2.04 4.06
N ALA A 154 19.81 2.73 2.95
CA ALA A 154 20.26 4.11 2.75
C ALA A 154 19.39 5.16 3.44
N GLY A 155 18.27 4.76 4.07
CA GLY A 155 17.34 5.69 4.73
C GLY A 155 16.54 6.58 3.76
N THR A 156 16.47 6.21 2.47
CA THR A 156 15.74 6.96 1.42
C THR A 156 14.34 6.41 1.14
N ALA A 157 13.96 5.29 1.78
CA ALA A 157 12.61 4.75 1.73
C ALA A 157 11.84 5.12 2.99
N GLU A 158 10.62 5.63 2.83
CA GLU A 158 9.68 5.85 3.92
C GLU A 158 8.84 4.61 4.14
N GLN A 159 8.49 4.34 5.40
CA GLN A 159 7.72 3.17 5.80
C GLN A 159 6.61 3.55 6.78
N THR A 160 5.49 2.87 6.68
CA THR A 160 4.40 2.98 7.64
C THR A 160 3.71 1.63 7.84
N THR A 161 3.13 1.44 9.01
CA THR A 161 2.40 0.21 9.36
C THR A 161 1.07 0.57 9.99
N ARG A 162 0.02 -0.17 9.62
CA ARG A 162 -1.29 -0.07 10.25
C ARG A 162 -1.91 -1.44 10.45
N GLN A 163 -2.59 -1.62 11.56
CA GLN A 163 -3.37 -2.81 11.87
C GLN A 163 -4.86 -2.47 11.91
N SER A 164 -5.68 -3.37 11.39
CA SER A 164 -7.14 -3.27 11.47
C SER A 164 -7.64 -3.66 12.87
N ASP A 165 -8.91 -3.37 13.14
CA ASP A 165 -9.61 -3.95 14.27
C ASP A 165 -9.74 -5.48 14.12
N TYR A 166 -9.95 -6.16 15.25
CA TYR A 166 -10.25 -7.58 15.26
C TYR A 166 -11.63 -7.84 14.66
N ARG A 167 -11.73 -8.92 13.88
CA ARG A 167 -12.95 -9.35 13.20
C ARG A 167 -13.21 -10.82 13.46
N THR A 168 -14.46 -11.21 13.56
CA THR A 168 -14.89 -12.62 13.58
C THR A 168 -15.66 -12.92 12.30
N LEU A 169 -15.57 -14.16 11.85
CA LEU A 169 -16.31 -14.65 10.68
C LEU A 169 -17.72 -15.11 11.03
N GLU A 170 -18.11 -15.05 12.31
CA GLU A 170 -19.46 -15.44 12.73
C GLU A 170 -20.51 -14.68 11.93
N ARG A 171 -21.25 -15.44 11.14
CA ARG A 171 -22.46 -14.96 10.48
C ARG A 171 -23.47 -14.65 11.57
N VAL A 172 -23.90 -13.41 11.66
CA VAL A 172 -25.13 -13.08 12.37
C VAL A 172 -26.24 -13.83 11.63
N ARG A 173 -26.80 -14.87 12.28
CA ARG A 173 -27.97 -15.60 11.82
C ARG A 173 -29.21 -14.72 11.87
#